data_ccea494e90bcdcd6d5a19b6ffa89cb64
#
_entry.id   ccea494e90bcdcd6d5a19b6ffa89cb64
#
_cell.length_a   1.000
_cell.length_b   1.000
_cell.length_c   1.000
_cell.angle_alpha   90.00
_cell.angle_beta   90.00
_cell.angle_gamma   90.00
#
_symmetry.space_group_name_H-M   'P 1'
#
loop_
_entity.id
_entity.type
_entity.pdbx_description
1 polymer ?
#
loop_
_entity_poly.entity_id
_entity_poly.type
_entity_poly.pdbx_seq_one_letter_code
_entity_poly.pdbx_strand_id
1 'polypeptide(L)'
;MLCGLSQIERFWHWAGARLLSAGGQMVSVLLLLVIQAGLLAYSATCHSPTHLEPAFLTAGICHWEFGRFELYRVNPPLPRMVAALPVWTLGCKTDWRRFTDAPGSRAEYAIGEDFLNANGPASIPLFIYARWACIPFSLLGGYFAYRWAGELYGKGAGLVTLFVWTFEPNLLAHAELMTPDCASWSFGILAEGMRGR
;
A
#
# COMPACT_ATOMS: atom_id res chain seq x y z
N MET A 1 -26.63 0.68 37.68
CA MET A 1 -25.58 1.71 37.80
C MET A 1 -25.60 2.81 36.72
N LEU A 2 -26.66 2.92 35.88
CA LEU A 2 -26.75 3.92 34.80
C LEU A 2 -27.78 5.06 35.06
N CYS A 3 -28.39 5.15 36.24
CA CYS A 3 -29.51 6.03 36.48
C CYS A 3 -29.13 7.51 36.78
N GLY A 4 -27.87 7.88 36.70
CA GLY A 4 -27.38 9.25 36.95
C GLY A 4 -26.65 9.92 35.78
N LEU A 5 -26.50 9.25 34.65
CA LEU A 5 -25.77 9.79 33.51
C LEU A 5 -26.66 10.71 32.66
N SER A 6 -26.08 11.81 32.15
CA SER A 6 -26.75 12.68 31.17
C SER A 6 -27.13 11.91 29.89
N GLN A 7 -28.06 12.46 29.09
CA GLN A 7 -28.46 11.84 27.83
C GLN A 7 -27.25 11.63 26.91
N ILE A 8 -26.30 12.56 26.94
CA ILE A 8 -25.07 12.53 26.14
C ILE A 8 -24.15 11.37 26.59
N GLU A 9 -23.96 11.21 27.90
CA GLU A 9 -23.13 10.13 28.45
C GLU A 9 -23.75 8.75 28.15
N ARG A 10 -25.05 8.59 28.23
CA ARG A 10 -25.76 7.37 27.86
C ARG A 10 -25.58 7.04 26.37
N PHE A 11 -25.64 8.04 25.49
CA PHE A 11 -25.39 7.89 24.08
C PHE A 11 -23.96 7.38 23.80
N TRP A 12 -22.95 7.99 24.42
CA TRP A 12 -21.55 7.58 24.25
C TRP A 12 -21.28 6.17 24.80
N HIS A 13 -21.85 5.82 25.94
CA HIS A 13 -21.78 4.46 26.48
C HIS A 13 -22.43 3.42 25.56
N TRP A 14 -23.59 3.73 25.03
CA TRP A 14 -24.29 2.85 24.09
C TRP A 14 -23.53 2.71 22.76
N ALA A 15 -23.05 3.80 22.18
CA ALA A 15 -22.26 3.82 20.96
C ALA A 15 -20.95 3.03 21.14
N GLY A 16 -20.24 3.27 22.23
CA GLY A 16 -19.02 2.54 22.57
C GLY A 16 -19.27 1.04 22.75
N ALA A 17 -20.32 0.65 23.45
CA ALA A 17 -20.68 -0.76 23.63
C ALA A 17 -21.01 -1.46 22.30
N ARG A 18 -21.70 -0.75 21.38
CA ARG A 18 -21.98 -1.28 20.05
C ARG A 18 -20.73 -1.41 19.17
N LEU A 19 -19.87 -0.39 19.15
CA LEU A 19 -18.62 -0.42 18.39
C LEU A 19 -17.69 -1.53 18.89
N LEU A 20 -17.67 -1.81 20.18
CA LEU A 20 -16.84 -2.85 20.79
C LEU A 20 -17.49 -4.24 20.78
N SER A 21 -18.75 -4.38 20.36
CA SER A 21 -19.36 -5.68 20.09
C SER A 21 -18.68 -6.36 18.92
N ALA A 22 -18.71 -7.71 18.85
CA ALA A 22 -18.04 -8.44 17.76
C ALA A 22 -18.51 -8.01 16.36
N GLY A 23 -19.83 -7.83 16.19
CA GLY A 23 -20.40 -7.35 14.93
C GLY A 23 -20.01 -5.89 14.62
N GLY A 24 -20.07 -5.01 15.63
CA GLY A 24 -19.70 -3.61 15.48
C GLY A 24 -18.23 -3.43 15.11
N GLN A 25 -17.34 -4.18 15.73
CA GLN A 25 -15.91 -4.19 15.38
C GLN A 25 -15.68 -4.59 13.92
N MET A 26 -16.27 -5.69 13.49
CA MET A 26 -16.11 -6.17 12.12
C MET A 26 -16.57 -5.11 11.11
N VAL A 27 -17.73 -4.49 11.34
CA VAL A 27 -18.25 -3.42 10.48
C VAL A 27 -17.32 -2.21 10.49
N SER A 28 -16.82 -1.78 11.67
CA SER A 28 -15.90 -0.64 11.77
C SER A 28 -14.57 -0.89 11.06
N VAL A 29 -14.00 -2.10 11.21
CA VAL A 29 -12.77 -2.49 10.53
C VAL A 29 -12.96 -2.48 9.01
N LEU A 30 -14.01 -3.13 8.52
CA LEU A 30 -14.31 -3.16 7.08
C LEU A 30 -14.54 -1.76 6.52
N LEU A 31 -15.28 -0.91 7.24
CA LEU A 31 -15.54 0.47 6.83
C LEU A 31 -14.24 1.28 6.72
N LEU A 32 -13.37 1.21 7.73
CA LEU A 32 -12.08 1.91 7.70
C LEU A 32 -11.17 1.43 6.57
N LEU A 33 -11.09 0.11 6.34
CA LEU A 33 -10.31 -0.43 5.23
C LEU A 33 -10.88 -0.03 3.86
N VAL A 34 -12.20 0.02 3.70
CA VAL A 34 -12.85 0.48 2.46
C VAL A 34 -12.60 1.98 2.24
N ILE A 35 -12.70 2.79 3.30
CA ILE A 35 -12.37 4.23 3.23
C ILE A 35 -10.91 4.40 2.82
N GLN A 36 -9.97 3.68 3.43
CA GLN A 36 -8.56 3.74 3.08
C GLN A 36 -8.31 3.33 1.63
N ALA A 37 -8.91 2.23 1.18
CA ALA A 37 -8.80 1.80 -0.22
C ALA A 37 -9.31 2.87 -1.19
N GLY A 38 -10.45 3.51 -0.86
CA GLY A 38 -11.01 4.60 -1.66
C GLY A 38 -10.12 5.84 -1.71
N LEU A 39 -9.56 6.24 -0.56
CA LEU A 39 -8.61 7.36 -0.48
C LEU A 39 -7.36 7.11 -1.33
N LEU A 40 -6.74 5.93 -1.19
CA LEU A 40 -5.55 5.55 -1.95
C LEU A 40 -5.85 5.42 -3.45
N ALA A 41 -6.98 4.81 -3.81
CA ALA A 41 -7.39 4.66 -5.20
C ALA A 41 -7.65 6.01 -5.87
N TYR A 42 -8.27 6.94 -5.18
CA TYR A 42 -8.50 8.31 -5.65
C TYR A 42 -7.17 9.08 -5.76
N SER A 43 -6.35 9.08 -4.70
CA SER A 43 -5.07 9.76 -4.66
C SER A 43 -4.14 9.32 -5.80
N ALA A 44 -4.09 8.02 -6.08
CA ALA A 44 -3.32 7.47 -7.19
C ALA A 44 -3.68 8.08 -8.57
N THR A 45 -4.90 8.59 -8.74
CA THR A 45 -5.34 9.24 -9.98
C THR A 45 -5.01 10.74 -10.03
N CYS A 46 -4.68 11.36 -8.90
CA CYS A 46 -4.49 12.80 -8.78
C CYS A 46 -3.04 13.24 -9.00
N HIS A 47 -2.08 12.33 -8.91
CA HIS A 47 -0.66 12.66 -8.93
C HIS A 47 0.05 12.08 -10.16
N SER A 48 0.92 12.90 -10.76
CA SER A 48 1.85 12.43 -11.79
C SER A 48 2.82 11.37 -11.20
N PRO A 49 3.42 10.51 -12.03
CA PRO A 49 4.46 9.59 -11.57
C PRO A 49 5.63 10.34 -10.91
N THR A 50 6.10 9.81 -9.79
CA THR A 50 7.30 10.32 -9.13
C THR A 50 8.55 9.89 -9.89
N HIS A 51 9.70 10.53 -9.62
CA HIS A 51 10.96 10.22 -10.29
C HIS A 51 11.39 8.75 -10.21
N LEU A 52 11.06 8.07 -9.11
CA LEU A 52 11.44 6.68 -8.88
C LEU A 52 10.49 5.66 -9.54
N GLU A 53 9.24 5.99 -9.73
CA GLU A 53 8.23 5.03 -10.17
C GLU A 53 8.48 4.44 -11.56
N PRO A 54 8.95 5.18 -12.57
CA PRO A 54 9.30 4.57 -13.86
C PRO A 54 10.38 3.49 -13.73
N ALA A 55 11.40 3.72 -12.88
CA ALA A 55 12.46 2.75 -12.62
C ALA A 55 11.94 1.51 -11.88
N PHE A 56 11.04 1.68 -10.90
CA PHE A 56 10.41 0.56 -10.19
C PHE A 56 9.52 -0.27 -11.12
N LEU A 57 8.69 0.39 -11.90
CA LEU A 57 7.76 -0.27 -12.82
C LEU A 57 8.48 -1.11 -13.85
N THR A 58 9.48 -0.52 -14.53
CA THR A 58 10.26 -1.22 -15.57
C THR A 58 11.10 -2.36 -14.99
N ALA A 59 11.65 -2.20 -13.77
CA ALA A 59 12.32 -3.30 -13.10
C ALA A 59 11.34 -4.44 -12.76
N GLY A 60 10.13 -4.13 -12.34
CA GLY A 60 9.08 -5.13 -12.10
C GLY A 60 8.65 -5.86 -13.39
N ILE A 61 8.51 -5.15 -14.51
CA ILE A 61 8.23 -5.74 -15.83
C ILE A 61 9.38 -6.65 -16.25
N CYS A 62 10.64 -6.23 -16.08
CA CYS A 62 11.82 -7.05 -16.37
C CYS A 62 11.83 -8.38 -15.61
N HIS A 63 11.38 -8.37 -14.34
CA HIS A 63 11.29 -9.58 -13.54
C HIS A 63 10.26 -10.57 -14.09
N TRP A 64 9.12 -10.08 -14.58
CA TRP A 64 8.08 -10.92 -15.19
C TRP A 64 8.46 -11.40 -16.59
N GLU A 65 9.06 -10.54 -17.42
CA GLU A 65 9.36 -10.82 -18.82
C GLU A 65 10.57 -11.74 -18.99
N PHE A 66 11.62 -11.52 -18.18
CA PHE A 66 12.91 -12.22 -18.36
C PHE A 66 13.33 -13.08 -17.16
N GLY A 67 12.61 -13.01 -16.03
CA GLY A 67 13.06 -13.67 -14.79
C GLY A 67 14.36 -13.10 -14.24
N ARG A 68 14.75 -11.89 -14.64
CA ARG A 68 16.02 -11.24 -14.27
C ARG A 68 15.80 -10.21 -13.18
N PHE A 69 16.64 -10.24 -12.13
CA PHE A 69 16.55 -9.41 -10.93
C PHE A 69 17.69 -8.40 -10.79
N GLU A 70 18.56 -8.29 -11.78
CA GLU A 70 19.71 -7.40 -11.78
C GLU A 70 19.29 -5.92 -11.92
N LEU A 71 18.17 -5.67 -12.58
CA LEU A 71 17.63 -4.33 -12.67
C LEU A 71 17.05 -3.90 -11.32
N TYR A 72 17.56 -2.80 -10.78
CA TYR A 72 17.17 -2.24 -9.48
C TYR A 72 17.45 -3.17 -8.28
N ARG A 73 18.70 -3.55 -8.05
CA ARG A 73 19.13 -4.51 -7.02
C ARG A 73 18.95 -4.08 -5.57
N VAL A 74 18.82 -2.77 -5.30
CA VAL A 74 18.89 -2.20 -3.95
C VAL A 74 17.63 -2.37 -3.12
N ASN A 75 16.50 -2.71 -3.70
CA ASN A 75 15.21 -2.83 -3.02
C ASN A 75 14.56 -4.21 -3.24
N PRO A 76 13.77 -4.70 -2.26
CA PRO A 76 13.04 -5.96 -2.39
C PRO A 76 12.19 -6.01 -3.67
N PRO A 77 12.21 -7.13 -4.43
CA PRO A 77 11.52 -7.20 -5.72
C PRO A 77 10.00 -7.30 -5.63
N LEU A 78 9.46 -7.85 -4.53
CA LEU A 78 8.04 -8.18 -4.42
C LEU A 78 7.10 -7.00 -4.68
N PRO A 79 7.27 -5.79 -4.09
CA PRO A 79 6.33 -4.69 -4.32
C PRO A 79 6.29 -4.26 -5.80
N ARG A 80 7.44 -4.15 -6.45
CA ARG A 80 7.50 -3.77 -7.86
C ARG A 80 6.98 -4.86 -8.81
N MET A 81 7.13 -6.14 -8.45
CA MET A 81 6.53 -7.24 -9.21
C MET A 81 5.00 -7.19 -9.13
N VAL A 82 4.44 -6.91 -7.94
CA VAL A 82 3.00 -6.74 -7.76
C VAL A 82 2.50 -5.53 -8.54
N ALA A 83 3.19 -4.39 -8.44
CA ALA A 83 2.86 -3.18 -9.20
C ALA A 83 2.90 -3.41 -10.72
N ALA A 84 3.92 -4.11 -11.21
CA ALA A 84 4.12 -4.34 -12.64
C ALA A 84 3.15 -5.37 -13.24
N LEU A 85 2.58 -6.26 -12.44
CA LEU A 85 1.74 -7.36 -12.93
C LEU A 85 0.57 -6.89 -13.82
N PRO A 86 -0.30 -5.94 -13.41
CA PRO A 86 -1.38 -5.47 -14.27
C PRO A 86 -0.86 -4.77 -15.52
N VAL A 87 0.24 -4.03 -15.43
CA VAL A 87 0.81 -3.31 -16.58
C VAL A 87 1.38 -4.28 -17.60
N TRP A 88 2.09 -5.30 -17.15
CA TRP A 88 2.64 -6.36 -18.01
C TRP A 88 1.55 -7.17 -18.71
N THR A 89 0.48 -7.52 -17.98
CA THR A 89 -0.65 -8.30 -18.54
C THR A 89 -1.52 -7.51 -19.52
N LEU A 90 -1.64 -6.18 -19.32
CA LEU A 90 -2.36 -5.30 -20.26
C LEU A 90 -1.60 -5.04 -21.55
N GLY A 91 -0.30 -5.30 -21.57
CA GLY A 91 0.59 -5.04 -22.70
C GLY A 91 1.02 -3.56 -22.75
N CYS A 92 2.27 -3.31 -22.38
CA CYS A 92 2.91 -2.00 -22.49
C CYS A 92 4.08 -2.08 -23.48
N LYS A 93 4.51 -0.91 -23.98
CA LYS A 93 5.71 -0.83 -24.82
C LYS A 93 6.93 -0.74 -23.91
N THR A 94 7.91 -1.59 -24.16
CA THR A 94 9.18 -1.60 -23.43
C THR A 94 10.34 -1.41 -24.41
N ASP A 95 11.39 -0.75 -23.97
CA ASP A 95 12.64 -0.61 -24.71
C ASP A 95 13.81 -1.01 -23.81
N TRP A 96 14.43 -2.13 -24.11
CA TRP A 96 15.49 -2.72 -23.30
C TRP A 96 16.89 -2.44 -23.86
N ARG A 97 17.05 -1.59 -24.87
CA ARG A 97 18.35 -1.35 -25.52
C ARG A 97 19.41 -0.78 -24.57
N ARG A 98 18.99 -0.01 -23.57
CA ARG A 98 19.87 0.55 -22.54
C ARG A 98 20.07 -0.37 -21.31
N PHE A 99 19.58 -1.63 -21.40
CA PHE A 99 19.78 -2.58 -20.32
C PHE A 99 21.25 -2.97 -20.24
N THR A 100 21.91 -2.65 -19.13
CA THR A 100 23.29 -3.05 -18.85
C THR A 100 23.36 -3.75 -17.50
N ASP A 101 24.10 -4.87 -17.44
CA ASP A 101 24.31 -5.64 -16.22
C ASP A 101 25.76 -5.46 -15.69
N ALA A 102 26.35 -4.30 -15.94
CA ALA A 102 27.68 -3.98 -15.40
C ALA A 102 27.65 -3.74 -13.90
N PRO A 103 28.73 -4.09 -13.16
CA PRO A 103 28.84 -3.75 -11.74
C PRO A 103 28.64 -2.24 -11.50
N GLY A 104 27.74 -1.88 -10.56
CA GLY A 104 27.41 -0.49 -10.26
C GLY A 104 26.51 0.22 -11.26
N SER A 105 26.07 -0.44 -12.33
CA SER A 105 25.10 0.09 -13.28
C SER A 105 23.77 0.41 -12.60
N ARG A 106 23.18 1.56 -12.97
CA ARG A 106 21.86 2.04 -12.55
C ARG A 106 20.97 2.23 -13.79
N ALA A 107 20.90 1.18 -14.63
CA ALA A 107 20.18 1.20 -15.89
C ALA A 107 18.66 1.41 -15.73
N GLU A 108 18.12 1.13 -14.55
CA GLU A 108 16.68 1.24 -14.25
C GLU A 108 16.10 2.63 -14.53
N TYR A 109 16.87 3.70 -14.30
CA TYR A 109 16.41 5.07 -14.58
C TYR A 109 16.32 5.35 -16.07
N ALA A 110 17.36 4.93 -16.82
CA ALA A 110 17.41 5.10 -18.28
C ALA A 110 16.29 4.30 -18.96
N ILE A 111 16.05 3.07 -18.52
CA ILE A 111 14.97 2.23 -19.04
C ILE A 111 13.60 2.77 -18.64
N GLY A 112 13.46 3.33 -17.41
CA GLY A 112 12.25 4.00 -16.98
C GLY A 112 11.89 5.20 -17.86
N GLU A 113 12.89 6.00 -18.26
CA GLU A 113 12.73 7.11 -19.22
C GLU A 113 12.32 6.60 -20.60
N ASP A 114 12.97 5.53 -21.10
CA ASP A 114 12.61 4.90 -22.38
C ASP A 114 11.17 4.39 -22.38
N PHE A 115 10.73 3.81 -21.26
CA PHE A 115 9.35 3.37 -21.08
C PHE A 115 8.36 4.55 -21.17
N LEU A 116 8.66 5.69 -20.52
CA LEU A 116 7.84 6.89 -20.62
C LEU A 116 7.78 7.39 -22.06
N ASN A 117 8.91 7.47 -22.73
CA ASN A 117 8.99 7.92 -24.12
C ASN A 117 8.24 6.99 -25.09
N ALA A 118 8.33 5.67 -24.89
CA ALA A 118 7.69 4.67 -25.73
C ALA A 118 6.16 4.66 -25.61
N ASN A 119 5.64 4.94 -24.41
CA ASN A 119 4.20 4.95 -24.12
C ASN A 119 3.57 6.35 -24.17
N GLY A 120 4.37 7.40 -24.03
CA GLY A 120 3.89 8.79 -24.04
C GLY A 120 2.74 9.03 -23.03
N PRO A 121 1.67 9.75 -23.42
CA PRO A 121 0.53 9.99 -22.53
C PRO A 121 -0.19 8.73 -22.05
N ALA A 122 -0.09 7.61 -22.79
CA ALA A 122 -0.68 6.33 -22.40
C ALA A 122 0.05 5.70 -21.19
N SER A 123 1.21 6.21 -20.79
CA SER A 123 1.90 5.74 -19.57
C SER A 123 1.13 6.09 -18.29
N ILE A 124 0.39 7.22 -18.24
CA ILE A 124 -0.31 7.68 -17.03
C ILE A 124 -1.28 6.64 -16.48
N PRO A 125 -2.24 6.10 -17.25
CA PRO A 125 -3.09 5.04 -16.74
C PRO A 125 -2.34 3.78 -16.32
N LEU A 126 -1.19 3.46 -16.94
CA LEU A 126 -0.37 2.32 -16.53
C LEU A 126 0.19 2.51 -15.11
N PHE A 127 0.63 3.73 -14.77
CA PHE A 127 1.05 4.03 -13.39
C PHE A 127 -0.11 3.96 -12.39
N ILE A 128 -1.32 4.39 -12.77
CA ILE A 128 -2.50 4.28 -11.92
C ILE A 128 -2.79 2.80 -11.61
N TYR A 129 -2.78 1.93 -12.61
CA TYR A 129 -3.01 0.50 -12.40
C TYR A 129 -1.92 -0.14 -11.52
N ALA A 130 -0.66 0.26 -11.72
CA ALA A 130 0.44 -0.21 -10.91
C ALA A 130 0.29 0.22 -9.42
N ARG A 131 -0.10 1.46 -9.16
CA ARG A 131 -0.40 1.98 -7.82
C ARG A 131 -1.57 1.25 -7.17
N TRP A 132 -2.65 1.02 -7.92
CA TRP A 132 -3.80 0.27 -7.41
C TRP A 132 -3.44 -1.15 -7.00
N ALA A 133 -2.54 -1.80 -7.72
CA ALA A 133 -2.05 -3.12 -7.35
C ALA A 133 -1.27 -3.13 -6.01
N CYS A 134 -0.72 -2.00 -5.58
CA CYS A 134 -0.01 -1.86 -4.31
C CYS A 134 -0.92 -1.59 -3.11
N ILE A 135 -2.17 -1.15 -3.30
CA ILE A 135 -3.13 -0.84 -2.22
C ILE A 135 -3.25 -1.98 -1.19
N PRO A 136 -3.33 -3.27 -1.59
CA PRO A 136 -3.41 -4.37 -0.64
C PRO A 136 -2.32 -4.39 0.43
N PHE A 137 -1.11 -3.92 0.14
CA PHE A 137 -0.04 -3.86 1.14
C PHE A 137 -0.42 -2.96 2.31
N SER A 138 -0.97 -1.77 2.05
CA SER A 138 -1.41 -0.84 3.09
C SER A 138 -2.60 -1.36 3.88
N LEU A 139 -3.56 -1.99 3.21
CA LEU A 139 -4.73 -2.59 3.87
C LEU A 139 -4.32 -3.72 4.82
N LEU A 140 -3.39 -4.57 4.38
CA LEU A 140 -2.83 -5.64 5.22
C LEU A 140 -2.09 -5.06 6.42
N GLY A 141 -1.24 -4.04 6.21
CA GLY A 141 -0.53 -3.36 7.29
C GLY A 141 -1.47 -2.79 8.33
N GLY A 142 -2.50 -2.07 7.92
CA GLY A 142 -3.53 -1.51 8.80
C GLY A 142 -4.29 -2.60 9.57
N TYR A 143 -4.66 -3.69 8.90
CA TYR A 143 -5.31 -4.81 9.55
C TYR A 143 -4.42 -5.51 10.57
N PHE A 144 -3.14 -5.73 10.29
CA PHE A 144 -2.21 -6.33 11.25
C PHE A 144 -1.91 -5.39 12.42
N ALA A 145 -1.77 -4.09 12.17
CA ALA A 145 -1.62 -3.09 13.23
C ALA A 145 -2.85 -3.07 14.16
N TYR A 146 -4.07 -3.11 13.59
CA TYR A 146 -5.31 -3.27 14.33
C TYR A 146 -5.30 -4.52 15.21
N ARG A 147 -4.95 -5.67 14.63
CA ARG A 147 -4.92 -6.95 15.35
C ARG A 147 -3.93 -6.91 16.49
N TRP A 148 -2.70 -6.48 16.22
CA TRP A 148 -1.64 -6.44 17.21
C TRP A 148 -1.95 -5.47 18.36
N ALA A 149 -2.38 -4.25 18.08
CA ALA A 149 -2.79 -3.31 19.12
C ALA A 149 -4.00 -3.83 19.92
N GLY A 150 -4.93 -4.50 19.26
CA GLY A 150 -6.08 -5.12 19.91
C GLY A 150 -5.71 -6.27 20.85
N GLU A 151 -4.70 -7.06 20.51
CA GLU A 151 -4.17 -8.14 21.35
C GLU A 151 -3.42 -7.59 22.57
N LEU A 152 -2.65 -6.51 22.43
CA LEU A 152 -1.86 -5.90 23.51
C LEU A 152 -2.68 -5.03 24.46
N TYR A 153 -3.58 -4.22 23.94
CA TYR A 153 -4.23 -3.13 24.69
C TYR A 153 -5.76 -3.18 24.64
N GLY A 154 -6.32 -4.22 24.03
CA GLY A 154 -7.76 -4.43 23.93
C GLY A 154 -8.40 -3.82 22.68
N LYS A 155 -9.67 -4.20 22.46
CA LYS A 155 -10.43 -3.95 21.22
C LYS A 155 -10.51 -2.48 20.82
N GLY A 156 -10.65 -1.56 21.79
CA GLY A 156 -10.69 -0.13 21.51
C GLY A 156 -9.39 0.41 20.97
N ALA A 157 -8.25 -0.03 21.51
CA ALA A 157 -6.93 0.37 21.05
C ALA A 157 -6.70 -0.08 19.60
N GLY A 158 -7.12 -1.31 19.24
CA GLY A 158 -7.07 -1.77 17.86
C GLY A 158 -7.81 -0.84 16.90
N LEU A 159 -9.06 -0.48 17.20
CA LEU A 159 -9.84 0.43 16.35
C LEU A 159 -9.21 1.82 16.22
N VAL A 160 -8.67 2.36 17.32
CA VAL A 160 -7.95 3.65 17.30
C VAL A 160 -6.71 3.54 16.39
N THR A 161 -5.94 2.45 16.51
CA THR A 161 -4.76 2.21 15.67
C THR A 161 -5.14 2.16 14.20
N LEU A 162 -6.19 1.42 13.83
CA LEU A 162 -6.65 1.37 12.44
C LEU A 162 -7.17 2.72 11.95
N PHE A 163 -7.86 3.48 12.79
CA PHE A 163 -8.32 4.82 12.46
C PHE A 163 -7.13 5.75 12.16
N VAL A 164 -6.13 5.77 13.04
CA VAL A 164 -4.90 6.57 12.82
C VAL A 164 -4.20 6.11 11.53
N TRP A 165 -4.05 4.81 11.31
CA TRP A 165 -3.46 4.24 10.09
C TRP A 165 -4.19 4.69 8.82
N THR A 166 -5.53 4.69 8.84
CA THR A 166 -6.38 5.06 7.70
C THR A 166 -6.23 6.53 7.29
N PHE A 167 -6.01 7.42 8.25
CA PHE A 167 -6.02 8.87 8.03
C PHE A 167 -4.66 9.53 8.23
N GLU A 168 -3.59 8.79 8.51
CA GLU A 168 -2.25 9.36 8.68
C GLU A 168 -1.72 9.83 7.32
N PRO A 169 -1.41 11.16 7.16
CA PRO A 169 -1.08 11.72 5.85
C PRO A 169 0.18 11.14 5.19
N ASN A 170 1.22 10.86 5.98
CA ASN A 170 2.46 10.29 5.43
C ASN A 170 2.23 8.86 4.95
N LEU A 171 1.41 8.09 5.69
CA LEU A 171 1.03 6.74 5.30
C LEU A 171 0.26 6.74 3.97
N LEU A 172 -0.73 7.63 3.84
CA LEU A 172 -1.49 7.79 2.61
C LEU A 172 -0.58 8.19 1.43
N ALA A 173 0.31 9.17 1.64
CA ALA A 173 1.22 9.64 0.59
C ALA A 173 2.19 8.56 0.09
N HIS A 174 2.69 7.69 0.97
CA HIS A 174 3.60 6.61 0.59
C HIS A 174 2.87 5.35 0.13
N ALA A 175 1.68 5.08 0.65
CA ALA A 175 0.92 3.88 0.32
C ALA A 175 0.25 3.92 -1.06
N GLU A 176 0.10 5.09 -1.66
CA GLU A 176 -0.37 5.24 -3.04
C GLU A 176 0.72 4.94 -4.07
N LEU A 177 2.00 5.00 -3.67
CA LEU A 177 3.14 4.81 -4.56
C LEU A 177 3.52 3.33 -4.66
N MET A 178 4.17 2.96 -5.76
CA MET A 178 4.69 1.61 -5.97
C MET A 178 6.08 1.39 -5.34
N THR A 179 6.44 2.21 -4.34
CA THR A 179 7.71 2.07 -3.61
C THR A 179 7.64 0.93 -2.57
N PRO A 180 8.78 0.39 -2.12
CA PRO A 180 8.80 -0.71 -1.15
C PRO A 180 8.39 -0.29 0.27
N ASP A 181 8.26 1.01 0.55
CA ASP A 181 8.09 1.54 1.90
C ASP A 181 6.86 0.98 2.60
N CYS A 182 5.70 1.11 1.96
CA CYS A 182 4.44 0.63 2.53
C CYS A 182 4.45 -0.89 2.77
N ALA A 183 4.97 -1.66 1.81
CA ALA A 183 5.10 -3.09 1.95
C ALA A 183 6.06 -3.47 3.10
N SER A 184 7.19 -2.75 3.24
CA SER A 184 8.17 -2.97 4.31
C SER A 184 7.55 -2.73 5.69
N TRP A 185 6.80 -1.64 5.87
CA TRP A 185 6.09 -1.37 7.13
C TRP A 185 5.06 -2.44 7.44
N SER A 186 4.27 -2.84 6.45
CA SER A 186 3.22 -3.86 6.61
C SER A 186 3.79 -5.23 7.00
N PHE A 187 4.86 -5.67 6.35
CA PHE A 187 5.54 -6.91 6.70
C PHE A 187 6.31 -6.82 8.03
N GLY A 188 6.87 -5.64 8.37
CA GLY A 188 7.48 -5.41 9.68
C GLY A 188 6.49 -5.58 10.82
N ILE A 189 5.30 -4.96 10.72
CA ILE A 189 4.23 -5.08 11.73
C ILE A 189 3.74 -6.54 11.82
N LEU A 190 3.59 -7.23 10.69
CA LEU A 190 3.22 -8.64 10.69
C LEU A 190 4.25 -9.49 11.43
N ALA A 191 5.54 -9.30 11.15
CA ALA A 191 6.61 -10.06 11.77
C ALA A 191 6.68 -9.85 13.29
N GLU A 192 6.56 -8.62 13.77
CA GLU A 192 6.54 -8.30 15.20
C GLU A 192 5.28 -8.84 15.90
N GLY A 193 4.11 -8.73 15.28
CA GLY A 193 2.86 -9.30 15.82
C GLY A 193 2.89 -10.82 15.91
N MET A 194 3.70 -11.51 15.08
CA MET A 194 3.90 -12.97 15.17
C MET A 194 4.89 -13.38 16.26
N ARG A 195 5.89 -12.54 16.57
CA ARG A 195 6.89 -12.82 17.64
C ARG A 195 6.31 -12.73 19.05
N GLY A 196 5.26 -11.94 19.23
CA GLY A 196 4.61 -11.76 20.53
C GLY A 196 3.65 -12.87 20.94
N ARG A 197 3.56 -13.95 20.14
CA ARG A 197 2.73 -15.14 20.41
C ARG A 197 3.60 -16.32 20.79
#